data_037665eeaea91c7b8ff07a54325cbdde
#
_entry.id   037665eeaea91c7b8ff07a54325cbdde
#
_cell.length_a   1.000
_cell.length_b   1.000
_cell.length_c   1.000
_cell.angle_alpha   90.00
_cell.angle_beta   90.00
_cell.angle_gamma   90.00
#
_symmetry.space_group_name_H-M   'P 1'
#
loop_
_entity.id
_entity.type
_entity.pdbx_description
1 polymer ?
#
loop_
_entity_poly.entity_id
_entity_poly.type
_entity_poly.pdbx_seq_one_letter_code
_entity_poly.pdbx_strand_id
1 'polypeptide(L)'
;MMRLLINEFKEALEEALCEPGYKDEVMKVLNEEFGGHHKVSLITGRLAAPFLKEMAAEFMNAFPGYEVEVVDIRNDFFGERITVSGLITAQDLVAQAKERDLGNTIAIPCNMLRSGERVFLDDQTVEDVQNALQVPVIIVKSNGLALFEAMLGYEVEVEDE
;
A
#
# COMPACT_ATOMS: atom_id res chain seq x y z
N MET A 1 -8.86 8.47 -13.47
CA MET A 1 -8.43 7.32 -12.63
C MET A 1 -8.19 7.74 -11.18
N MET A 2 -7.26 8.67 -10.95
CA MET A 2 -6.95 9.04 -9.55
C MET A 2 -8.14 9.62 -8.80
N ARG A 3 -8.97 10.44 -9.47
CA ARG A 3 -10.16 11.02 -8.83
C ARG A 3 -11.13 9.93 -8.36
N LEU A 4 -11.33 8.89 -9.17
CA LEU A 4 -12.20 7.78 -8.80
C LEU A 4 -11.65 7.05 -7.59
N LEU A 5 -10.36 6.78 -7.58
CA LEU A 5 -9.70 6.14 -6.45
C LEU A 5 -9.88 6.94 -5.17
N ILE A 6 -9.67 8.26 -5.23
CA ILE A 6 -9.82 9.14 -4.09
C ILE A 6 -11.25 9.12 -3.56
N ASN A 7 -12.23 9.20 -4.46
CA ASN A 7 -13.64 9.17 -4.06
C ASN A 7 -14.02 7.85 -3.42
N GLU A 8 -13.59 6.74 -4.00
CA GLU A 8 -13.86 5.42 -3.46
C GLU A 8 -13.22 5.24 -2.08
N PHE A 9 -12.00 5.75 -1.90
CA PHE A 9 -11.31 5.70 -0.63
C PHE A 9 -12.07 6.50 0.44
N LYS A 10 -12.49 7.72 0.10
CA LYS A 10 -13.24 8.56 1.03
C LYS A 10 -14.56 7.94 1.42
N GLU A 11 -15.27 7.32 0.46
CA GLU A 11 -16.50 6.60 0.75
C GLU A 11 -16.26 5.44 1.70
N ALA A 12 -15.22 4.64 1.45
CA ALA A 12 -14.89 3.52 2.31
C ALA A 12 -14.57 3.98 3.73
N LEU A 13 -13.81 5.06 3.86
CA LEU A 13 -13.46 5.61 5.16
C LEU A 13 -14.71 6.12 5.91
N GLU A 14 -15.59 6.87 5.22
CA GLU A 14 -16.81 7.37 5.81
C GLU A 14 -17.72 6.23 6.26
N GLU A 15 -17.93 5.21 5.44
CA GLU A 15 -18.75 4.07 5.77
C GLU A 15 -18.20 3.35 7.01
N ALA A 16 -16.88 3.16 7.07
CA ALA A 16 -16.25 2.53 8.20
C ALA A 16 -16.47 3.33 9.50
N LEU A 17 -16.33 4.65 9.42
CA LEU A 17 -16.50 5.50 10.59
C LEU A 17 -17.96 5.64 11.02
N CYS A 18 -18.90 5.45 10.10
CA CYS A 18 -20.33 5.52 10.40
C CYS A 18 -20.89 4.19 10.92
N GLU A 19 -20.19 3.10 10.70
CA GLU A 19 -20.66 1.79 11.16
C GLU A 19 -20.44 1.64 12.66
N PRO A 20 -21.50 1.39 13.45
CA PRO A 20 -21.38 1.27 14.91
C PRO A 20 -20.42 0.15 15.30
N GLY A 21 -19.46 0.46 16.15
CA GLY A 21 -18.52 -0.53 16.67
C GLY A 21 -17.37 -0.90 15.75
N TYR A 22 -17.36 -0.44 14.50
CA TYR A 22 -16.30 -0.78 13.55
C TYR A 22 -14.95 -0.26 14.02
N LYS A 23 -14.87 1.01 14.35
CA LYS A 23 -13.62 1.63 14.82
C LYS A 23 -13.12 0.96 16.10
N ASP A 24 -14.04 0.67 17.03
CA ASP A 24 -13.66 0.02 18.28
C ASP A 24 -13.08 -1.35 18.05
N GLU A 25 -13.65 -2.11 17.12
CA GLU A 25 -13.15 -3.44 16.77
C GLU A 25 -11.79 -3.38 16.09
N VAL A 26 -11.59 -2.42 15.19
CA VAL A 26 -10.31 -2.20 14.54
C VAL A 26 -9.25 -1.84 15.58
N MET A 27 -9.56 -0.96 16.51
CA MET A 27 -8.61 -0.57 17.55
C MET A 27 -8.33 -1.70 18.52
N LYS A 28 -9.31 -2.57 18.76
CA LYS A 28 -9.11 -3.75 19.59
C LYS A 28 -8.11 -4.71 18.95
N VAL A 29 -8.27 -4.98 17.65
CA VAL A 29 -7.33 -5.83 16.90
C VAL A 29 -5.94 -5.22 16.92
N LEU A 30 -5.84 -3.91 16.75
CA LEU A 30 -4.56 -3.21 16.79
C LEU A 30 -3.85 -3.45 18.14
N ASN A 31 -4.57 -3.31 19.24
CA ASN A 31 -3.99 -3.49 20.57
C ASN A 31 -3.63 -4.95 20.85
N GLU A 32 -4.48 -5.89 20.46
CA GLU A 32 -4.27 -7.30 20.74
C GLU A 32 -3.19 -7.95 19.87
N GLU A 33 -3.16 -7.61 18.59
CA GLU A 33 -2.24 -8.25 17.65
C GLU A 33 -0.94 -7.49 17.44
N PHE A 34 -0.98 -6.16 17.55
CA PHE A 34 0.17 -5.32 17.21
C PHE A 34 0.67 -4.43 18.36
N GLY A 35 0.14 -4.64 19.56
CA GLY A 35 0.60 -3.86 20.72
C GLY A 35 0.27 -2.37 20.64
N GLY A 36 -0.73 -1.99 19.89
CA GLY A 36 -1.17 -0.61 19.77
C GLY A 36 -0.54 0.20 18.65
N HIS A 37 0.31 -0.43 17.83
CA HIS A 37 0.95 0.27 16.71
C HIS A 37 1.17 -0.69 15.54
N HIS A 38 0.76 -0.23 14.34
CA HIS A 38 0.96 -0.99 13.11
C HIS A 38 1.39 -0.03 12.01
N LYS A 39 2.45 -0.37 11.29
CA LYS A 39 2.97 0.46 10.20
C LYS A 39 2.89 -0.26 8.88
N VAL A 40 2.36 0.43 7.86
CA VAL A 40 2.32 -0.03 6.48
C VAL A 40 3.09 0.96 5.61
N SER A 41 3.95 0.45 4.74
CA SER A 41 4.64 1.27 3.74
C SER A 41 3.93 1.08 2.39
N LEU A 42 3.32 2.15 1.87
CA LEU A 42 2.68 2.15 0.56
C LEU A 42 3.72 2.50 -0.49
N ILE A 43 4.03 1.56 -1.36
CA ILE A 43 5.00 1.76 -2.42
C ILE A 43 4.28 2.33 -3.65
N THR A 44 4.84 3.37 -4.24
CA THR A 44 4.23 4.01 -5.40
C THR A 44 5.28 4.71 -6.26
N GLY A 45 4.86 5.21 -7.42
CA GLY A 45 5.68 6.12 -8.22
C GLY A 45 5.47 7.56 -7.77
N ARG A 46 6.32 8.44 -8.26
CA ARG A 46 6.28 9.87 -7.86
C ARG A 46 5.00 10.58 -8.23
N LEU A 47 4.35 10.17 -9.33
CA LEU A 47 3.14 10.83 -9.79
C LEU A 47 1.98 10.71 -8.80
N ALA A 48 1.79 9.53 -8.24
CA ALA A 48 0.67 9.27 -7.34
C ALA A 48 0.98 9.61 -5.87
N ALA A 49 2.25 9.76 -5.51
CA ALA A 49 2.66 9.94 -4.12
C ALA A 49 1.95 11.08 -3.38
N PRO A 50 1.79 12.29 -3.95
CA PRO A 50 1.12 13.37 -3.23
C PRO A 50 -0.32 13.04 -2.87
N PHE A 51 -1.04 12.36 -3.76
CA PHE A 51 -2.44 11.98 -3.54
C PHE A 51 -2.55 10.90 -2.46
N LEU A 52 -1.64 9.93 -2.50
CA LEU A 52 -1.62 8.88 -1.48
C LEU A 52 -1.25 9.43 -0.11
N LYS A 53 -0.37 10.42 -0.05
CA LYS A 53 0.00 11.06 1.22
C LYS A 53 -1.19 11.76 1.86
N GLU A 54 -2.05 12.41 1.06
CA GLU A 54 -3.26 13.04 1.58
C GLU A 54 -4.24 12.00 2.13
N MET A 55 -4.45 10.92 1.39
CA MET A 55 -5.33 9.83 1.83
C MET A 55 -4.80 9.15 3.07
N ALA A 56 -3.48 8.93 3.13
CA ALA A 56 -2.85 8.33 4.31
C ALA A 56 -3.02 9.22 5.55
N ALA A 57 -2.90 10.53 5.39
CA ALA A 57 -3.08 11.46 6.49
C ALA A 57 -4.51 11.41 7.04
N GLU A 58 -5.50 11.35 6.16
CA GLU A 58 -6.90 11.21 6.57
C GLU A 58 -7.13 9.90 7.33
N PHE A 59 -6.55 8.82 6.84
CA PHE A 59 -6.65 7.51 7.48
C PHE A 59 -6.02 7.53 8.88
N MET A 60 -4.80 8.05 8.99
CA MET A 60 -4.09 8.09 10.27
C MET A 60 -4.80 8.96 11.29
N ASN A 61 -5.45 10.02 10.83
CA ASN A 61 -6.23 10.88 11.71
C ASN A 61 -7.46 10.16 12.26
N ALA A 62 -8.05 9.28 11.46
CA ALA A 62 -9.25 8.52 11.85
C ALA A 62 -8.92 7.32 12.73
N PHE A 63 -7.77 6.69 12.53
CA PHE A 63 -7.37 5.47 13.24
C PHE A 63 -5.99 5.66 13.90
N PRO A 64 -5.94 6.30 15.08
CA PRO A 64 -4.68 6.50 15.78
C PRO A 64 -4.01 5.17 16.15
N GLY A 65 -2.71 5.10 15.99
CA GLY A 65 -1.96 3.86 16.22
C GLY A 65 -1.60 3.14 14.93
N TYR A 66 -2.32 3.42 13.84
CA TYR A 66 -1.92 2.98 12.52
C TYR A 66 -1.05 4.05 11.88
N GLU A 67 0.09 3.63 11.38
CA GLU A 67 1.01 4.51 10.66
C GLU A 67 1.06 4.06 9.20
N VAL A 68 0.92 5.00 8.28
CA VAL A 68 1.02 4.73 6.85
C VAL A 68 2.07 5.67 6.28
N GLU A 69 3.14 5.10 5.75
CA GLU A 69 4.18 5.88 5.08
C GLU A 69 4.10 5.65 3.59
N VAL A 70 4.06 6.71 2.80
CA VAL A 70 4.06 6.62 1.34
C VAL A 70 5.50 6.70 0.89
N VAL A 71 5.96 5.63 0.22
CA VAL A 71 7.34 5.51 -0.27
C VAL A 71 7.30 5.61 -1.78
N ASP A 72 7.74 6.75 -2.30
CA ASP A 72 7.83 6.93 -3.75
C ASP A 72 9.19 6.40 -4.24
N ILE A 73 9.13 5.57 -5.26
CA ILE A 73 10.30 4.93 -5.83
C ILE A 73 10.70 5.64 -7.12
N ARG A 74 11.96 6.05 -7.18
CA ARG A 74 12.53 6.64 -8.38
C ARG A 74 12.76 5.53 -9.41
N ASN A 75 12.32 5.75 -10.64
CA ASN A 75 12.50 4.77 -11.70
C ASN A 75 13.89 4.90 -12.31
N ASP A 76 14.83 4.09 -11.86
CA ASP A 76 16.19 4.09 -12.38
C ASP A 76 16.31 3.23 -13.62
N PHE A 77 15.48 2.18 -13.72
CA PHE A 77 15.54 1.25 -14.85
C PHE A 77 15.13 1.91 -16.17
N PHE A 78 13.99 2.62 -16.17
CA PHE A 78 13.48 3.30 -17.37
C PHE A 78 13.86 4.79 -17.42
N GLY A 79 14.36 5.34 -16.32
CA GLY A 79 14.75 6.75 -16.22
C GLY A 79 13.91 7.53 -15.22
N GLU A 80 14.53 8.53 -14.59
CA GLU A 80 13.89 9.33 -13.53
C GLU A 80 12.64 10.08 -13.97
N ARG A 81 12.52 10.37 -15.27
CA ARG A 81 11.35 11.09 -15.79
C ARG A 81 10.09 10.24 -15.83
N ILE A 82 10.25 8.92 -15.71
CA ILE A 82 9.12 8.01 -15.65
C ILE A 82 8.63 7.98 -14.22
N THR A 83 7.40 8.46 -13.98
CA THR A 83 6.87 8.66 -12.64
C THR A 83 5.68 7.78 -12.28
N VAL A 84 5.22 6.94 -13.22
CA VAL A 84 4.07 6.06 -12.99
C VAL A 84 4.50 4.77 -12.28
N SER A 85 3.69 4.32 -11.33
CA SER A 85 4.01 3.14 -10.52
C SER A 85 4.08 1.85 -11.34
N GLY A 86 3.30 1.75 -12.42
CA GLY A 86 3.24 0.55 -13.25
C GLY A 86 4.53 0.19 -13.98
N LEU A 87 5.51 1.08 -14.01
CA LEU A 87 6.80 0.83 -14.66
C LEU A 87 7.96 0.67 -13.66
N ILE A 88 7.67 0.59 -12.37
CA ILE A 88 8.68 0.37 -11.34
C ILE A 88 9.04 -1.11 -11.29
N THR A 89 10.34 -1.41 -11.32
CA THR A 89 10.83 -2.79 -11.23
C THR A 89 11.09 -3.19 -9.78
N ALA A 90 11.15 -4.50 -9.54
CA ALA A 90 11.49 -5.00 -8.21
C ALA A 90 12.90 -4.57 -7.80
N GLN A 91 13.83 -4.52 -8.75
CA GLN A 91 15.18 -4.09 -8.47
C GLN A 91 15.23 -2.68 -7.90
N ASP A 92 14.51 -1.74 -8.52
CA ASP A 92 14.47 -0.36 -8.04
C ASP A 92 13.79 -0.25 -6.69
N LEU A 93 12.71 -1.01 -6.50
CA LEU A 93 11.97 -1.03 -5.23
C LEU A 93 12.88 -1.51 -4.10
N VAL A 94 13.53 -2.64 -4.27
CA VAL A 94 14.40 -3.22 -3.25
C VAL A 94 15.58 -2.29 -2.96
N ALA A 95 16.23 -1.76 -3.99
CA ALA A 95 17.39 -0.89 -3.81
C ALA A 95 17.08 0.35 -3.00
N GLN A 96 15.89 0.91 -3.18
CA GLN A 96 15.51 2.15 -2.51
C GLN A 96 14.79 1.93 -1.18
N ALA A 97 14.16 0.78 -1.00
CA ALA A 97 13.39 0.48 0.21
C ALA A 97 14.19 -0.21 1.31
N LYS A 98 15.24 -0.94 0.96
CA LYS A 98 15.94 -1.80 1.92
C LYS A 98 16.59 -1.05 3.09
N GLU A 99 16.85 0.23 2.94
CA GLU A 99 17.45 1.04 4.00
C GLU A 99 16.43 1.81 4.83
N ARG A 100 15.15 1.66 4.51
CA ARG A 100 14.08 2.35 5.22
C ARG A 100 13.49 1.43 6.29
N ASP A 101 12.90 2.06 7.32
CA ASP A 101 12.06 1.34 8.27
C ASP A 101 10.70 1.13 7.61
N LEU A 102 10.48 -0.07 7.11
CA LEU A 102 9.26 -0.40 6.37
C LEU A 102 8.09 -0.79 7.26
N GLY A 103 8.35 -1.03 8.54
CA GLY A 103 7.30 -1.38 9.48
C GLY A 103 6.85 -2.83 9.36
N ASN A 104 5.54 -3.05 9.56
CA ASN A 104 4.98 -4.41 9.63
C ASN A 104 4.67 -5.01 8.27
N THR A 105 4.32 -4.19 7.28
CA THR A 105 3.82 -4.67 5.98
C THR A 105 4.17 -3.68 4.89
N ILE A 106 4.44 -4.20 3.69
CA ILE A 106 4.62 -3.37 2.49
C ILE A 106 3.41 -3.60 1.59
N ALA A 107 2.80 -2.53 1.10
CA ALA A 107 1.69 -2.60 0.15
C ALA A 107 2.16 -2.08 -1.20
N ILE A 108 1.99 -2.88 -2.25
CA ILE A 108 2.36 -2.49 -3.61
C ILE A 108 1.10 -2.48 -4.49
N PRO A 109 1.01 -1.52 -5.45
CA PRO A 109 -0.14 -1.53 -6.36
C PRO A 109 -0.02 -2.69 -7.35
N CYS A 110 -1.16 -3.30 -7.67
CA CYS A 110 -1.17 -4.46 -8.55
C CYS A 110 -0.61 -4.17 -9.95
N ASN A 111 -0.63 -2.91 -10.38
CA ASN A 111 -0.11 -2.54 -11.69
C ASN A 111 1.42 -2.58 -11.80
N MET A 112 2.13 -2.78 -10.69
CA MET A 112 3.58 -3.02 -10.74
C MET A 112 3.90 -4.43 -11.20
N LEU A 113 2.91 -5.32 -11.18
CA LEU A 113 3.08 -6.72 -11.58
C LEU A 113 2.52 -6.94 -12.98
N ARG A 114 3.03 -7.98 -13.64
CA ARG A 114 2.45 -8.41 -14.91
C ARG A 114 1.03 -8.87 -14.68
N SER A 115 0.16 -8.62 -15.64
CA SER A 115 -1.26 -8.95 -15.54
C SER A 115 -1.46 -10.43 -15.19
N GLY A 116 -2.18 -10.69 -14.10
CA GLY A 116 -2.49 -12.04 -13.66
C GLY A 116 -1.33 -12.82 -13.05
N GLU A 117 -0.19 -12.17 -12.83
CA GLU A 117 0.99 -12.83 -12.29
C GLU A 117 1.55 -12.07 -11.08
N ARG A 118 2.29 -12.79 -10.23
CA ARG A 118 2.97 -12.17 -9.08
C ARG A 118 4.44 -11.89 -9.45
N VAL A 119 4.66 -11.33 -10.63
CA VAL A 119 5.99 -11.11 -11.22
C VAL A 119 6.10 -9.67 -11.69
N PHE A 120 7.19 -9.02 -11.30
CA PHE A 120 7.50 -7.65 -11.72
C PHE A 120 8.01 -7.64 -13.17
N LEU A 121 8.17 -6.42 -13.72
CA LEU A 121 8.64 -6.27 -15.10
C LEU A 121 10.04 -6.83 -15.36
N ASP A 122 10.87 -6.93 -14.33
CA ASP A 122 12.22 -7.46 -14.41
C ASP A 122 12.32 -8.94 -14.03
N ASP A 123 11.21 -9.66 -14.13
CA ASP A 123 11.10 -11.11 -13.86
C ASP A 123 11.29 -11.52 -12.40
N GLN A 124 11.48 -10.60 -11.49
CA GLN A 124 11.52 -10.92 -10.07
C GLN A 124 10.10 -11.09 -9.52
N THR A 125 9.95 -12.00 -8.56
CA THR A 125 8.63 -12.29 -7.98
C THR A 125 8.38 -11.45 -6.71
N VAL A 126 7.11 -11.42 -6.29
CA VAL A 126 6.74 -10.80 -5.01
C VAL A 126 7.49 -11.46 -3.86
N GLU A 127 7.64 -12.78 -3.91
CA GLU A 127 8.36 -13.55 -2.90
C GLU A 127 9.84 -13.14 -2.84
N ASP A 128 10.45 -12.84 -3.99
CA ASP A 128 11.84 -12.35 -4.03
C ASP A 128 11.96 -11.03 -3.28
N VAL A 129 10.99 -10.14 -3.45
CA VAL A 129 10.96 -8.84 -2.75
C VAL A 129 10.79 -9.05 -1.25
N GLN A 130 9.86 -9.93 -0.84
CA GLN A 130 9.66 -10.26 0.57
C GLN A 130 10.94 -10.77 1.22
N ASN A 131 11.65 -11.66 0.52
CA ASN A 131 12.88 -12.22 1.04
C ASN A 131 14.00 -11.16 1.13
N ALA A 132 14.07 -10.27 0.15
CA ALA A 132 15.08 -9.23 0.13
C ALA A 132 14.86 -8.18 1.23
N LEU A 133 13.61 -7.81 1.48
CA LEU A 133 13.25 -6.76 2.43
C LEU A 133 12.89 -7.29 3.82
N GLN A 134 12.65 -8.58 3.94
CA GLN A 134 12.29 -9.25 5.20
C GLN A 134 10.99 -8.70 5.81
N VAL A 135 10.05 -8.29 4.96
CA VAL A 135 8.75 -7.74 5.37
C VAL A 135 7.67 -8.34 4.47
N PRO A 136 6.52 -8.75 5.01
CA PRO A 136 5.42 -9.25 4.18
C PRO A 136 4.97 -8.21 3.16
N VAL A 137 4.65 -8.66 1.95
CA VAL A 137 4.18 -7.80 0.87
C VAL A 137 2.73 -8.15 0.54
N ILE A 138 1.87 -7.15 0.54
CA ILE A 138 0.49 -7.31 0.09
C ILE A 138 0.29 -6.53 -1.20
N ILE A 139 -0.63 -7.01 -2.03
CA ILE A 139 -0.93 -6.41 -3.33
C ILE A 139 -2.25 -5.64 -3.23
N VAL A 140 -2.23 -4.38 -3.65
CA VAL A 140 -3.39 -3.50 -3.55
C VAL A 140 -4.05 -3.39 -4.91
N LYS A 141 -5.32 -3.77 -5.00
CA LYS A 141 -6.10 -3.60 -6.21
C LYS A 141 -6.35 -2.12 -6.49
N SER A 142 -6.70 -1.80 -7.74
CA SER A 142 -6.86 -0.42 -8.18
C SER A 142 -8.22 0.16 -7.82
N ASN A 143 -8.59 0.10 -6.53
CA ASN A 143 -9.83 0.71 -6.04
C ASN A 143 -9.65 1.22 -4.62
N GLY A 144 -10.54 2.12 -4.22
CA GLY A 144 -10.41 2.80 -2.94
C GLY A 144 -10.63 1.91 -1.73
N LEU A 145 -11.51 0.89 -1.84
CA LEU A 145 -11.72 -0.04 -0.74
C LEU A 145 -10.47 -0.89 -0.49
N ALA A 146 -9.84 -1.38 -1.56
CA ALA A 146 -8.62 -2.16 -1.43
C ALA A 146 -7.50 -1.32 -0.80
N LEU A 147 -7.40 -0.04 -1.18
CA LEU A 147 -6.42 0.87 -0.59
C LEU A 147 -6.68 1.08 0.90
N PHE A 148 -7.95 1.29 1.28
CA PHE A 148 -8.33 1.45 2.69
C PHE A 148 -7.96 0.20 3.50
N GLU A 149 -8.31 -0.99 3.00
CA GLU A 149 -7.99 -2.24 3.66
C GLU A 149 -6.48 -2.45 3.78
N ALA A 150 -5.71 -2.06 2.75
CA ALA A 150 -4.26 -2.18 2.77
C ALA A 150 -3.64 -1.29 3.86
N MET A 151 -4.20 -0.13 4.11
CA MET A 151 -3.73 0.75 5.19
C MET A 151 -3.96 0.12 6.55
N LEU A 152 -4.97 -0.74 6.67
CA LEU A 152 -5.20 -1.53 7.89
C LEU A 152 -4.30 -2.77 7.95
N GLY A 153 -3.59 -3.07 6.87
CA GLY A 153 -2.70 -4.22 6.80
C GLY A 153 -3.31 -5.47 6.17
N TYR A 154 -4.45 -5.34 5.49
CA TYR A 154 -5.15 -6.47 4.90
C TYR A 154 -5.07 -6.45 3.38
N GLU A 155 -4.84 -7.63 2.79
CA GLU A 155 -4.91 -7.78 1.34
C GLU A 155 -6.32 -8.21 0.96
N VAL A 156 -6.94 -7.45 0.04
CA VAL A 156 -8.26 -7.80 -0.46
C VAL A 156 -8.09 -8.85 -1.56
N GLU A 157 -8.62 -10.04 -1.34
CA GLU A 157 -8.60 -11.10 -2.34
C GLU A 157 -9.75 -10.90 -3.30
N VAL A 158 -9.42 -10.87 -4.58
CA VAL A 158 -10.42 -10.80 -5.65
C VAL A 158 -10.17 -11.99 -6.56
N GLU A 159 -11.16 -12.85 -6.67
CA GLU A 159 -11.03 -14.07 -7.44
C GLU A 159 -10.99 -13.85 -8.96
N ASP A 160 -11.63 -12.81 -9.42
CA ASP A 160 -11.75 -12.53 -10.86
C ASP A 160 -10.73 -11.50 -11.30
N GLU A 161 -9.63 -11.97 -11.76
CA GLU A 161 -8.57 -11.12 -12.22
C GLU A 161 -8.38 -11.22 -13.73
#